data_c99be5d848cc4230b17450f35371947c
#
_entry.id   c99be5d848cc4230b17450f35371947c
#
_cell.length_a   1.000
_cell.length_b   1.000
_cell.length_c   1.000
_cell.angle_alpha   90.00
_cell.angle_beta   90.00
_cell.angle_gamma   90.00
#
_symmetry.space_group_name_H-M   'P 1'
#
loop_
_entity.id
_entity.type
_entity.pdbx_description
1 polymer ?
#
loop_
_entity_poly.entity_id
_entity_poly.type
_entity_poly.pdbx_seq_one_letter_code
_entity_poly.pdbx_strand_id
1 'polypeptide(L)'
;MLEIDDQMDMQLSAEIILIQGDTAQLVAGTAEEPFQNNLELILRGNHTTPDQPLPNGPNLGAKALGVCGKLQIHGQDVGRTWTRLAATAAAGSNTILLSEDVDPTYWKPGAELVIAPTAFEPLETEKVVIASVDGKTITLTEDLMYEHLGAEYSLEDGSASWNISAEVGLLTRNVKIIGENYAEMGEEEFGARVLVTKFEQEGTTYRGYAKIANVEFVRAGQEGWTDAFDPRYGLAFVNHEDSVDGDESGKESYVKKCAFNHNYNAALGTFNTNNVLIEDNVVFRTMEYGIRDEGIGNRFIHNLMVLNRFVLAIWLVCIKSYMFEQSDSWVFTRINE
;
A
#
# COMPACT_ATOMS: atom_id res chain seq x y z
N MET A 1 5.50 25.61 5.87
CA MET A 1 4.45 24.59 6.02
C MET A 1 3.46 24.73 4.88
N LEU A 2 3.12 23.66 4.21
CA LEU A 2 1.97 23.56 3.31
C LEU A 2 0.94 22.67 4.01
N GLU A 3 -0.18 23.24 4.38
CA GLU A 3 -1.35 22.56 4.91
C GLU A 3 -2.45 22.61 3.86
N ILE A 4 -3.02 21.45 3.55
CA ILE A 4 -4.09 21.36 2.57
C ILE A 4 -5.41 21.58 3.31
N ASP A 5 -6.15 22.59 2.85
CA ASP A 5 -7.43 22.96 3.44
C ASP A 5 -8.50 21.91 3.11
N ASP A 6 -9.21 21.43 4.12
CA ASP A 6 -10.25 20.41 4.02
C ASP A 6 -11.66 20.99 3.91
N GLN A 7 -11.84 22.05 3.10
CA GLN A 7 -13.15 22.66 2.90
C GLN A 7 -13.90 22.13 1.67
N MET A 8 -13.19 21.50 0.76
CA MET A 8 -13.73 20.94 -0.50
C MET A 8 -12.82 19.86 -1.05
N ASP A 9 -13.28 19.15 -2.05
CA ASP A 9 -12.47 18.23 -2.83
C ASP A 9 -11.30 18.97 -3.48
N MET A 10 -10.09 18.45 -3.36
CA MET A 10 -8.85 19.10 -3.78
C MET A 10 -8.03 18.21 -4.70
N GLN A 11 -7.35 18.82 -5.66
CA GLN A 11 -6.38 18.16 -6.51
C GLN A 11 -5.08 18.99 -6.56
N LEU A 12 -3.97 18.37 -6.21
CA LEU A 12 -2.62 18.91 -6.37
C LEU A 12 -1.88 18.08 -7.42
N SER A 13 -1.40 18.72 -8.48
CA SER A 13 -0.71 18.05 -9.57
C SER A 13 0.68 18.66 -9.81
N ALA A 14 1.72 17.82 -9.80
CA ALA A 14 3.11 18.23 -9.99
C ALA A 14 3.95 17.10 -10.62
N GLU A 15 5.06 17.43 -11.24
CA GLU A 15 6.06 16.44 -11.66
C GLU A 15 6.89 15.96 -10.47
N ILE A 16 7.31 16.93 -9.64
CA ILE A 16 8.07 16.66 -8.41
C ILE A 16 7.54 17.55 -7.30
N ILE A 17 7.35 16.94 -6.14
CA ILE A 17 7.13 17.64 -4.87
C ILE A 17 8.30 17.27 -3.96
N LEU A 18 9.05 18.26 -3.47
CA LEU A 18 10.14 18.05 -2.52
C LEU A 18 9.88 18.80 -1.22
N ILE A 19 9.75 18.05 -0.13
CA ILE A 19 9.63 18.59 1.23
C ILE A 19 11.03 18.56 1.84
N GLN A 20 11.68 19.73 1.93
CA GLN A 20 13.07 19.83 2.38
C GLN A 20 13.20 20.82 3.54
N GLY A 21 13.67 20.34 4.66
CA GLY A 21 14.03 21.18 5.83
C GLY A 21 13.34 20.72 7.12
N ASP A 22 13.95 21.04 8.26
CA ASP A 22 13.50 20.61 9.59
C ASP A 22 12.08 21.13 9.94
N THR A 23 11.72 22.27 9.40
CA THR A 23 10.38 22.88 9.58
C THR A 23 9.49 22.71 8.35
N ALA A 24 10.04 22.14 7.27
CA ALA A 24 9.28 21.90 6.04
C ALA A 24 8.29 20.74 6.26
N GLN A 25 7.03 20.97 5.94
CA GLN A 25 6.01 19.95 6.08
C GLN A 25 4.88 20.11 5.07
N LEU A 26 4.34 18.97 4.66
CA LEU A 26 3.08 18.86 3.96
C LEU A 26 2.11 18.09 4.86
N VAL A 27 0.98 18.70 5.15
CA VAL A 27 -0.06 18.16 6.04
C VAL A 27 -1.40 18.13 5.32
N ALA A 28 -2.04 16.96 5.32
CA ALA A 28 -3.40 16.74 4.86
C ALA A 28 -4.13 15.84 5.87
N GLY A 29 -4.75 16.44 6.86
CA GLY A 29 -5.32 15.75 8.01
C GLY A 29 -4.28 15.25 9.02
N THR A 30 -4.76 14.93 10.20
CA THR A 30 -3.99 14.34 11.32
C THR A 30 -4.69 13.08 11.84
N ALA A 31 -4.08 12.39 12.79
CA ALA A 31 -4.71 11.22 13.39
C ALA A 31 -5.98 11.60 14.19
N GLU A 32 -5.98 12.79 14.78
CA GLU A 32 -7.08 13.34 15.56
C GLU A 32 -8.16 13.98 14.68
N GLU A 33 -7.74 14.59 13.56
CA GLU A 33 -8.60 15.29 12.60
C GLU A 33 -8.26 14.81 11.18
N PRO A 34 -8.73 13.63 10.76
CA PRO A 34 -8.48 13.09 9.42
C PRO A 34 -9.14 13.95 8.33
N PHE A 35 -8.51 14.03 7.17
CA PHE A 35 -9.02 14.74 6.00
C PHE A 35 -10.34 14.12 5.52
N GLN A 36 -11.41 14.91 5.44
CA GLN A 36 -12.78 14.42 5.21
C GLN A 36 -13.21 14.45 3.75
N ASN A 37 -12.74 15.43 2.98
CA ASN A 37 -13.07 15.57 1.56
C ASN A 37 -12.18 14.65 0.70
N ASN A 38 -12.36 14.65 -0.62
CA ASN A 38 -11.47 13.92 -1.52
C ASN A 38 -10.22 14.75 -1.80
N LEU A 39 -9.05 14.11 -1.70
CA LEU A 39 -7.77 14.69 -2.06
C LEU A 39 -7.04 13.80 -3.04
N GLU A 40 -6.64 14.36 -4.18
CA GLU A 40 -5.79 13.69 -5.16
C GLU A 40 -4.46 14.41 -5.28
N LEU A 41 -3.36 13.73 -4.90
CA LEU A 41 -2.01 14.15 -5.20
C LEU A 41 -1.56 13.43 -6.48
N ILE A 42 -1.55 14.13 -7.60
CA ILE A 42 -1.22 13.55 -8.91
C ILE A 42 0.24 13.87 -9.26
N LEU A 43 1.06 12.82 -9.32
CA LEU A 43 2.44 12.93 -9.75
C LEU A 43 2.53 12.67 -11.26
N ARG A 44 3.02 13.68 -12.00
CA ARG A 44 3.09 13.69 -13.47
C ARG A 44 4.48 13.35 -13.99
N GLY A 45 4.52 12.86 -15.19
CA GLY A 45 5.76 12.55 -15.92
C GLY A 45 5.74 11.16 -16.54
N ASN A 46 6.78 10.85 -17.28
CA ASN A 46 7.03 9.56 -17.92
C ASN A 46 8.53 9.23 -17.87
N HIS A 47 8.95 8.12 -18.46
CA HIS A 47 10.35 7.66 -18.41
C HIS A 47 11.36 8.63 -19.07
N THR A 48 10.90 9.60 -19.88
CA THR A 48 11.78 10.62 -20.49
C THR A 48 11.91 11.88 -19.62
N THR A 49 11.12 11.99 -18.55
CA THR A 49 11.21 13.09 -17.58
C THR A 49 12.55 13.00 -16.83
N PRO A 50 13.35 14.07 -16.77
CA PRO A 50 14.65 14.04 -16.13
C PRO A 50 14.58 13.63 -14.66
N ASP A 51 15.47 12.76 -14.23
CA ASP A 51 15.65 12.39 -12.84
C ASP A 51 16.11 13.57 -11.98
N GLN A 52 15.73 13.55 -10.73
CA GLN A 52 16.12 14.51 -9.71
C GLN A 52 16.96 13.82 -8.61
N PRO A 53 18.29 13.69 -8.78
CA PRO A 53 19.12 13.14 -7.71
C PRO A 53 19.21 14.14 -6.54
N LEU A 54 19.16 13.60 -5.30
CA LEU A 54 19.39 14.41 -4.11
C LEU A 54 20.89 14.53 -3.82
N PRO A 55 21.40 15.70 -3.46
CA PRO A 55 22.83 15.87 -3.12
C PRO A 55 23.23 14.93 -1.97
N ASN A 56 24.31 14.14 -2.17
CA ASN A 56 24.78 13.13 -1.20
C ASN A 56 23.65 12.23 -0.65
N GLY A 57 22.65 11.95 -1.47
CA GLY A 57 21.49 11.14 -1.12
C GLY A 57 21.04 10.26 -2.30
N PRO A 58 19.90 9.60 -2.16
CA PRO A 58 19.37 8.76 -3.21
C PRO A 58 18.84 9.58 -4.40
N ASN A 59 18.68 8.92 -5.53
CA ASN A 59 17.98 9.46 -6.69
C ASN A 59 16.47 9.52 -6.40
N LEU A 60 15.91 10.73 -6.32
CA LEU A 60 14.47 10.90 -6.20
C LEU A 60 13.73 10.39 -7.46
N GLY A 61 14.41 10.38 -8.60
CA GLY A 61 13.81 10.03 -9.88
C GLY A 61 12.92 11.14 -10.42
N ALA A 62 12.01 10.76 -11.29
CA ALA A 62 10.95 11.61 -11.82
C ALA A 62 9.57 11.12 -11.35
N LYS A 63 8.54 11.93 -11.49
CA LYS A 63 7.17 11.60 -11.08
C LYS A 63 7.11 11.26 -9.57
N ALA A 64 7.67 12.15 -8.75
CA ALA A 64 8.05 11.80 -7.40
C ALA A 64 7.64 12.82 -6.32
N LEU A 65 7.36 12.30 -5.12
CA LEU A 65 7.24 13.04 -3.88
C LEU A 65 8.42 12.68 -2.96
N GLY A 66 9.38 13.60 -2.81
CA GLY A 66 10.53 13.47 -1.93
C GLY A 66 10.25 14.08 -0.55
N VAL A 67 10.55 13.31 0.50
CA VAL A 67 10.29 13.70 1.88
C VAL A 67 11.61 13.73 2.65
N CYS A 68 12.16 14.92 2.82
CA CYS A 68 13.32 15.24 3.65
C CYS A 68 12.94 16.30 4.70
N GLY A 69 11.73 16.21 5.16
CA GLY A 69 11.04 16.98 6.19
C GLY A 69 9.87 16.15 6.71
N LYS A 70 8.73 16.75 7.01
CA LYS A 70 7.54 16.04 7.50
C LYS A 70 6.50 15.83 6.41
N LEU A 71 6.09 14.59 6.20
CA LEU A 71 4.86 14.25 5.48
C LEU A 71 3.84 13.72 6.49
N GLN A 72 2.67 14.32 6.54
CA GLN A 72 1.57 13.83 7.36
C GLN A 72 0.29 13.82 6.53
N ILE A 73 -0.22 12.64 6.23
CA ILE A 73 -1.44 12.46 5.46
C ILE A 73 -2.31 11.41 6.16
N HIS A 74 -3.50 11.83 6.56
CA HIS A 74 -4.49 10.96 7.18
C HIS A 74 -5.83 11.17 6.48
N GLY A 75 -6.26 10.17 5.70
CA GLY A 75 -7.63 10.11 5.18
C GLY A 75 -8.62 9.63 6.24
N GLN A 76 -9.89 9.58 5.87
CA GLN A 76 -10.97 9.05 6.71
C GLN A 76 -10.65 7.63 7.18
N ASP A 77 -10.82 7.36 8.47
CA ASP A 77 -10.60 6.00 9.02
C ASP A 77 -11.70 5.05 8.52
N VAL A 78 -11.32 4.17 7.62
CA VAL A 78 -12.23 3.17 7.02
C VAL A 78 -12.59 2.03 7.98
N GLY A 79 -12.08 2.05 9.20
CA GLY A 79 -12.26 0.98 10.17
C GLY A 79 -11.50 -0.28 9.73
N ARG A 80 -12.22 -1.31 9.33
CA ARG A 80 -11.67 -2.57 8.81
C ARG A 80 -11.22 -2.40 7.36
N THR A 81 -9.97 -2.73 7.08
CA THR A 81 -9.40 -2.64 5.73
C THR A 81 -9.59 -3.92 4.92
N TRP A 82 -9.67 -5.07 5.60
CA TRP A 82 -9.91 -6.35 4.97
C TRP A 82 -10.54 -7.36 5.95
N THR A 83 -11.19 -8.37 5.41
CA THR A 83 -11.81 -9.48 6.14
C THR A 83 -11.81 -10.73 5.26
N ARG A 84 -12.55 -11.77 5.63
CA ARG A 84 -12.67 -13.02 4.87
C ARG A 84 -14.12 -13.29 4.49
N LEU A 85 -14.30 -14.19 3.53
CA LEU A 85 -15.62 -14.74 3.23
C LEU A 85 -16.09 -15.64 4.37
N ALA A 86 -17.36 -15.53 4.72
CA ALA A 86 -18.04 -16.43 5.65
C ALA A 86 -18.65 -17.66 4.95
N ALA A 87 -18.87 -17.57 3.65
CA ALA A 87 -19.40 -18.63 2.82
C ALA A 87 -18.78 -18.56 1.43
N THR A 88 -18.70 -19.71 0.75
CA THR A 88 -18.23 -19.78 -0.65
C THR A 88 -19.07 -18.89 -1.55
N ALA A 89 -18.42 -18.04 -2.31
CA ALA A 89 -19.01 -17.21 -3.36
C ALA A 89 -18.79 -17.93 -4.69
N ALA A 90 -19.87 -18.43 -5.28
CA ALA A 90 -19.80 -19.18 -6.53
C ALA A 90 -19.54 -18.28 -7.74
N ALA A 91 -18.87 -18.80 -8.75
CA ALA A 91 -18.79 -18.14 -10.06
C ALA A 91 -20.21 -17.88 -10.61
N GLY A 92 -20.42 -16.68 -11.18
CA GLY A 92 -21.73 -16.21 -11.63
C GLY A 92 -22.61 -15.62 -10.54
N SER A 93 -22.14 -15.53 -9.29
CA SER A 93 -22.83 -14.81 -8.22
C SER A 93 -22.34 -13.35 -8.15
N ASN A 94 -23.23 -12.42 -7.91
CA ASN A 94 -22.90 -11.03 -7.59
C ASN A 94 -23.02 -10.72 -6.10
N THR A 95 -23.10 -11.74 -5.24
CA THR A 95 -23.29 -11.55 -3.80
C THR A 95 -22.22 -12.32 -3.05
N ILE A 96 -21.58 -11.67 -2.10
CA ILE A 96 -20.61 -12.25 -1.18
C ILE A 96 -21.06 -12.03 0.28
N LEU A 97 -20.74 -12.99 1.14
CA LEU A 97 -21.00 -12.91 2.58
C LEU A 97 -19.66 -12.81 3.32
N LEU A 98 -19.48 -11.73 4.07
CA LEU A 98 -18.27 -11.48 4.87
C LEU A 98 -18.36 -12.17 6.24
N SER A 99 -17.23 -12.55 6.80
CA SER A 99 -17.14 -13.14 8.14
C SER A 99 -17.40 -12.11 9.25
N GLU A 100 -17.17 -10.83 8.98
CA GLU A 100 -17.29 -9.76 9.95
C GLU A 100 -18.06 -8.57 9.37
N ASP A 101 -18.65 -7.78 10.27
CA ASP A 101 -19.33 -6.55 9.88
C ASP A 101 -18.32 -5.51 9.37
N VAL A 102 -18.75 -4.74 8.41
CA VAL A 102 -17.99 -3.62 7.82
C VAL A 102 -18.76 -2.32 7.97
N ASP A 103 -18.05 -1.20 8.00
CA ASP A 103 -18.70 0.12 8.08
C ASP A 103 -19.24 0.54 6.71
N PRO A 104 -20.57 0.66 6.55
CA PRO A 104 -21.19 1.01 5.27
C PRO A 104 -20.91 2.47 4.84
N THR A 105 -20.30 3.28 5.70
CA THR A 105 -19.83 4.62 5.35
C THR A 105 -18.67 4.54 4.35
N TYR A 106 -17.85 3.51 4.45
CA TYR A 106 -16.63 3.34 3.65
C TYR A 106 -16.73 2.15 2.69
N TRP A 107 -17.29 1.02 3.17
CA TRP A 107 -17.66 -0.10 2.31
C TRP A 107 -19.02 0.24 1.68
N LYS A 108 -19.02 1.06 0.65
CA LYS A 108 -20.24 1.69 0.10
C LYS A 108 -20.32 1.50 -1.41
N PRO A 109 -21.49 1.75 -2.03
CA PRO A 109 -21.62 1.73 -3.48
C PRO A 109 -20.53 2.54 -4.18
N GLY A 110 -19.90 1.93 -5.18
CA GLY A 110 -18.78 2.50 -5.94
C GLY A 110 -17.40 2.24 -5.33
N ALA A 111 -17.29 1.71 -4.11
CA ALA A 111 -16.00 1.32 -3.55
C ALA A 111 -15.47 0.05 -4.23
N GLU A 112 -14.15 0.01 -4.47
CA GLU A 112 -13.44 -1.12 -5.07
C GLU A 112 -12.96 -2.08 -3.99
N LEU A 113 -13.16 -3.37 -4.23
CA LEU A 113 -12.65 -4.47 -3.42
C LEU A 113 -11.71 -5.34 -4.24
N VAL A 114 -10.80 -6.01 -3.57
CA VAL A 114 -10.07 -7.16 -4.10
C VAL A 114 -10.49 -8.41 -3.36
N ILE A 115 -10.75 -9.52 -4.09
CA ILE A 115 -11.01 -10.85 -3.53
C ILE A 115 -9.83 -11.74 -3.90
N ALA A 116 -9.19 -12.33 -2.89
CA ALA A 116 -8.06 -13.22 -3.09
C ALA A 116 -8.52 -14.54 -3.73
N PRO A 117 -7.69 -15.18 -4.57
CA PRO A 117 -7.99 -16.49 -5.13
C PRO A 117 -7.90 -17.55 -4.04
N THR A 118 -8.73 -18.57 -4.12
CA THR A 118 -8.62 -19.79 -3.29
C THR A 118 -8.22 -21.00 -4.10
N ALA A 119 -8.15 -20.87 -5.42
CA ALA A 119 -7.56 -21.83 -6.33
C ALA A 119 -6.03 -21.67 -6.40
N PHE A 120 -5.38 -22.61 -7.09
CA PHE A 120 -3.94 -22.57 -7.34
C PHE A 120 -3.53 -21.49 -8.36
N GLU A 121 -4.48 -20.98 -9.14
CA GLU A 121 -4.27 -19.97 -10.17
C GLU A 121 -4.41 -18.55 -9.58
N PRO A 122 -3.31 -17.79 -9.41
CA PRO A 122 -3.37 -16.48 -8.79
C PRO A 122 -4.09 -15.42 -9.64
N LEU A 123 -4.26 -15.66 -10.94
CA LEU A 123 -5.01 -14.79 -11.83
C LEU A 123 -6.53 -14.89 -11.64
N GLU A 124 -7.01 -15.83 -10.82
CA GLU A 124 -8.39 -15.87 -10.34
C GLU A 124 -8.67 -14.82 -9.24
N THR A 125 -7.70 -13.96 -8.93
CA THR A 125 -7.94 -12.74 -8.14
C THR A 125 -8.91 -11.84 -8.85
N GLU A 126 -9.96 -11.38 -8.17
CA GLU A 126 -10.93 -10.46 -8.74
C GLU A 126 -10.92 -9.09 -8.07
N LYS A 127 -10.90 -8.03 -8.89
CA LYS A 127 -11.18 -6.67 -8.44
C LYS A 127 -12.63 -6.35 -8.81
N VAL A 128 -13.45 -6.05 -7.82
CA VAL A 128 -14.90 -5.89 -7.94
C VAL A 128 -15.35 -4.57 -7.33
N VAL A 129 -16.54 -4.12 -7.69
CA VAL A 129 -17.13 -2.86 -7.22
C VAL A 129 -18.41 -3.16 -6.43
N ILE A 130 -18.57 -2.50 -5.30
CA ILE A 130 -19.76 -2.62 -4.45
C ILE A 130 -20.97 -1.94 -5.12
N ALA A 131 -22.08 -2.64 -5.24
CA ALA A 131 -23.38 -2.09 -5.60
C ALA A 131 -24.21 -1.72 -4.36
N SER A 132 -24.19 -2.57 -3.31
CA SER A 132 -24.87 -2.31 -2.04
C SER A 132 -24.27 -3.12 -0.90
N VAL A 133 -24.51 -2.67 0.33
CA VAL A 133 -24.08 -3.33 1.57
C VAL A 133 -25.28 -3.48 2.50
N ASP A 134 -25.47 -4.67 3.05
CA ASP A 134 -26.45 -4.98 4.07
C ASP A 134 -25.80 -5.87 5.16
N GLY A 135 -25.31 -5.24 6.23
CA GLY A 135 -24.53 -5.89 7.27
C GLY A 135 -23.27 -6.55 6.69
N LYS A 136 -23.22 -7.88 6.75
CA LYS A 136 -22.12 -8.71 6.20
C LYS A 136 -22.31 -9.06 4.72
N THR A 137 -23.46 -8.78 4.14
CA THR A 137 -23.75 -9.10 2.75
C THR A 137 -23.39 -7.95 1.84
N ILE A 138 -22.51 -8.21 0.89
CA ILE A 138 -22.12 -7.26 -0.15
C ILE A 138 -22.72 -7.73 -1.48
N THR A 139 -23.46 -6.84 -2.14
CA THR A 139 -23.85 -7.04 -3.54
C THR A 139 -22.85 -6.29 -4.43
N LEU A 140 -22.38 -6.96 -5.46
CA LEU A 140 -21.41 -6.44 -6.43
C LEU A 140 -22.15 -5.89 -7.65
N THR A 141 -21.48 -5.01 -8.41
CA THR A 141 -22.02 -4.45 -9.66
C THR A 141 -22.03 -5.46 -10.80
N GLU A 142 -21.14 -6.45 -10.75
CA GLU A 142 -20.97 -7.50 -11.75
C GLU A 142 -20.90 -8.87 -11.08
N ASP A 143 -21.18 -9.92 -11.84
CA ASP A 143 -21.05 -11.30 -11.37
C ASP A 143 -19.58 -11.68 -11.25
N LEU A 144 -19.24 -12.49 -10.25
CA LEU A 144 -17.92 -13.09 -10.09
C LEU A 144 -17.60 -14.03 -11.28
N MET A 145 -16.40 -13.94 -11.79
CA MET A 145 -15.90 -14.83 -12.83
C MET A 145 -15.47 -16.19 -12.26
N TYR A 146 -14.97 -16.21 -11.04
CA TYR A 146 -14.41 -17.38 -10.38
C TYR A 146 -15.12 -17.70 -9.08
N GLU A 147 -14.92 -18.92 -8.60
CA GLU A 147 -15.35 -19.34 -7.27
C GLU A 147 -14.31 -18.95 -6.23
N HIS A 148 -14.78 -18.33 -5.13
CA HIS A 148 -13.96 -18.01 -3.98
C HIS A 148 -14.47 -18.77 -2.76
N LEU A 149 -13.66 -19.65 -2.20
CA LEU A 149 -14.06 -20.50 -1.09
C LEU A 149 -14.25 -19.68 0.21
N GLY A 150 -15.22 -20.11 1.01
CA GLY A 150 -15.44 -19.67 2.37
C GLY A 150 -16.05 -20.85 3.12
N ALA A 151 -15.21 -21.88 3.42
CA ALA A 151 -15.70 -23.13 3.97
C ALA A 151 -14.74 -23.73 5.00
N GLU A 152 -15.29 -24.42 5.97
CA GLU A 152 -14.55 -25.27 6.89
C GLU A 152 -14.39 -26.66 6.27
N TYR A 153 -13.19 -27.15 6.30
CA TYR A 153 -12.81 -28.51 5.87
C TYR A 153 -12.38 -29.31 7.09
N SER A 154 -12.79 -30.56 7.14
CA SER A 154 -12.38 -31.50 8.20
C SER A 154 -11.81 -32.77 7.60
N LEU A 155 -10.87 -33.39 8.30
CA LEU A 155 -10.47 -34.75 7.98
C LEU A 155 -11.63 -35.72 8.17
N GLU A 156 -11.68 -36.81 7.42
CA GLU A 156 -12.75 -37.80 7.48
C GLU A 156 -12.93 -38.41 8.88
N ASP A 157 -11.84 -38.50 9.64
CA ASP A 157 -11.84 -39.00 11.01
C ASP A 157 -12.18 -37.92 12.09
N GLY A 158 -12.39 -36.66 11.67
CA GLY A 158 -12.69 -35.53 12.54
C GLY A 158 -11.53 -35.10 13.44
N SER A 159 -10.31 -35.60 13.23
CA SER A 159 -9.15 -35.30 14.08
C SER A 159 -8.62 -33.87 13.90
N ALA A 160 -8.90 -33.24 12.77
CA ALA A 160 -8.53 -31.85 12.49
C ALA A 160 -9.52 -31.19 11.55
N SER A 161 -9.74 -29.88 11.75
CA SER A 161 -10.45 -29.03 10.81
C SER A 161 -9.64 -27.77 10.51
N TRP A 162 -9.85 -27.16 9.35
CA TRP A 162 -9.26 -25.89 8.94
C TRP A 162 -10.24 -25.12 8.09
N ASN A 163 -10.14 -23.81 8.14
CA ASN A 163 -10.97 -22.90 7.34
C ASN A 163 -10.17 -22.44 6.13
N ILE A 164 -10.74 -22.60 4.93
CA ILE A 164 -10.23 -21.98 3.69
C ILE A 164 -11.25 -20.90 3.31
N SER A 165 -10.86 -19.64 3.44
CA SER A 165 -11.71 -18.52 3.12
C SER A 165 -10.91 -17.45 2.40
N ALA A 166 -11.42 -17.02 1.25
CA ALA A 166 -10.83 -15.91 0.50
C ALA A 166 -10.81 -14.64 1.34
N GLU A 167 -9.70 -13.93 1.31
CA GLU A 167 -9.59 -12.58 1.86
C GLU A 167 -10.26 -11.58 0.92
N VAL A 168 -10.91 -10.57 1.51
CA VAL A 168 -11.60 -9.48 0.82
C VAL A 168 -11.05 -8.17 1.36
N GLY A 169 -10.36 -7.40 0.52
CA GLY A 169 -9.71 -6.14 0.90
C GLY A 169 -10.37 -4.93 0.26
N LEU A 170 -10.58 -3.86 1.04
CA LEU A 170 -11.06 -2.56 0.56
C LEU A 170 -9.91 -1.75 -0.04
N LEU A 171 -10.00 -1.38 -1.31
CA LEU A 171 -8.98 -0.58 -2.02
C LEU A 171 -9.25 0.92 -1.95
N THR A 172 -10.50 1.35 -1.96
CA THR A 172 -10.86 2.76 -2.05
C THR A 172 -10.55 3.55 -0.78
N ARG A 173 -9.92 4.72 -0.95
CA ARG A 173 -9.72 5.75 0.07
C ARG A 173 -10.11 7.13 -0.47
N ASN A 174 -10.44 8.07 0.43
CA ASN A 174 -10.75 9.45 0.04
C ASN A 174 -9.50 10.29 -0.28
N VAL A 175 -8.34 9.93 0.26
CA VAL A 175 -7.07 10.56 -0.06
C VAL A 175 -6.26 9.63 -0.95
N LYS A 176 -5.78 10.15 -2.08
CA LYS A 176 -5.05 9.35 -3.08
C LYS A 176 -3.73 10.00 -3.49
N ILE A 177 -2.69 9.17 -3.65
CA ILE A 177 -1.45 9.51 -4.34
C ILE A 177 -1.43 8.73 -5.65
N ILE A 178 -1.45 9.44 -6.76
CA ILE A 178 -1.74 8.87 -8.08
C ILE A 178 -0.59 9.10 -9.04
N GLY A 179 -0.08 8.03 -9.66
CA GLY A 179 0.72 8.16 -10.88
C GLY A 179 -0.18 8.55 -12.05
N GLU A 180 0.04 9.76 -12.61
CA GLU A 180 -0.72 10.21 -13.78
C GLU A 180 -0.63 9.17 -14.91
N ASN A 181 -1.78 8.84 -15.49
CA ASN A 181 -1.87 7.91 -16.60
C ASN A 181 -1.49 8.61 -17.92
N TYR A 182 -0.81 7.90 -18.80
CA TYR A 182 -0.48 8.34 -20.16
C TYR A 182 -0.47 7.12 -21.10
N ALA A 183 -0.48 7.34 -22.41
CA ALA A 183 -0.78 6.29 -23.38
C ALA A 183 0.15 5.07 -23.29
N GLU A 184 1.46 5.31 -23.09
CA GLU A 184 2.49 4.28 -23.05
C GLU A 184 2.74 3.70 -21.65
N MET A 185 2.02 4.18 -20.62
CA MET A 185 2.29 3.83 -19.23
C MET A 185 2.21 2.32 -18.94
N GLY A 186 1.36 1.60 -19.64
CA GLY A 186 1.23 0.15 -19.50
C GLY A 186 2.42 -0.65 -20.04
N GLU A 187 3.17 -0.07 -20.99
CA GLU A 187 4.38 -0.64 -21.59
C GLU A 187 5.63 -0.20 -20.83
N GLU A 188 5.62 1.05 -20.36
CA GLU A 188 6.75 1.68 -19.66
C GLU A 188 6.76 1.41 -18.17
N GLU A 189 5.63 0.96 -17.59
CA GLU A 189 5.46 0.65 -16.16
C GLU A 189 6.04 1.75 -15.24
N PHE A 190 5.73 3.03 -15.57
CA PHE A 190 6.32 4.20 -14.93
C PHE A 190 5.30 4.96 -14.09
N GLY A 191 5.11 4.52 -12.84
CA GLY A 191 4.17 5.08 -11.87
C GLY A 191 4.76 6.15 -10.96
N ALA A 192 4.00 6.54 -9.95
CA ALA A 192 4.40 7.49 -8.93
C ALA A 192 5.42 6.89 -7.96
N ARG A 193 6.32 7.71 -7.42
CA ARG A 193 7.22 7.36 -6.32
C ARG A 193 6.98 8.26 -5.12
N VAL A 194 7.00 7.69 -3.93
CA VAL A 194 7.12 8.45 -2.68
C VAL A 194 8.38 7.98 -1.95
N LEU A 195 9.30 8.90 -1.71
CA LEU A 195 10.61 8.59 -1.12
C LEU A 195 10.80 9.38 0.18
N VAL A 196 10.80 8.68 1.31
CA VAL A 196 11.13 9.24 2.63
C VAL A 196 12.61 8.95 2.89
N THR A 197 13.44 10.00 3.00
CA THR A 197 14.88 9.83 3.06
C THR A 197 15.59 10.95 3.82
N LYS A 198 16.90 10.80 3.97
CA LYS A 198 17.82 11.87 4.35
C LYS A 198 18.80 12.17 3.22
N PHE A 199 19.23 13.41 3.13
CA PHE A 199 20.36 13.81 2.30
C PHE A 199 21.13 14.96 2.95
N GLU A 200 22.34 15.23 2.46
CA GLU A 200 23.20 16.28 2.98
C GLU A 200 23.50 17.32 1.90
N GLN A 201 23.33 18.58 2.25
CA GLN A 201 23.67 19.70 1.40
C GLN A 201 24.35 20.81 2.21
N GLU A 202 25.52 21.25 1.78
CA GLU A 202 26.30 22.34 2.42
C GLU A 202 26.51 22.13 3.93
N GLY A 203 26.76 20.88 4.34
CA GLY A 203 26.99 20.51 5.73
C GLY A 203 25.72 20.43 6.60
N THR A 204 24.55 20.57 6.01
CA THR A 204 23.27 20.40 6.69
C THR A 204 22.65 19.07 6.27
N THR A 205 22.26 18.24 7.24
CA THR A 205 21.52 17.01 7.02
C THR A 205 20.03 17.29 7.10
N TYR A 206 19.31 17.01 6.01
CA TYR A 206 17.85 17.05 5.96
C TYR A 206 17.32 15.63 6.14
N ARG A 207 16.45 15.42 7.12
CA ARG A 207 15.89 14.11 7.46
C ARG A 207 14.36 14.15 7.40
N GLY A 208 13.78 13.29 6.57
CA GLY A 208 12.34 13.17 6.43
C GLY A 208 11.75 12.13 7.39
N TYR A 209 10.47 12.24 7.66
CA TYR A 209 9.65 11.20 8.28
C TYR A 209 8.22 11.31 7.74
N ALA A 210 7.48 10.20 7.78
CA ALA A 210 6.15 10.16 7.21
C ALA A 210 5.14 9.45 8.12
N LYS A 211 4.02 10.12 8.37
CA LYS A 211 2.85 9.58 9.06
C LYS A 211 1.73 9.46 8.04
N ILE A 212 1.52 8.24 7.52
CA ILE A 212 0.58 8.00 6.43
C ILE A 212 -0.49 7.01 6.90
N ALA A 213 -1.75 7.42 6.87
CA ALA A 213 -2.86 6.55 7.21
C ALA A 213 -4.07 6.77 6.29
N ASN A 214 -4.76 5.67 5.95
CA ASN A 214 -5.96 5.69 5.11
C ASN A 214 -5.76 6.41 3.77
N VAL A 215 -4.65 6.12 3.08
CA VAL A 215 -4.29 6.68 1.77
C VAL A 215 -4.29 5.57 0.72
N GLU A 216 -4.81 5.85 -0.46
CA GLU A 216 -4.72 4.96 -1.61
C GLU A 216 -3.57 5.41 -2.53
N PHE A 217 -2.62 4.51 -2.78
CA PHE A 217 -1.58 4.67 -3.79
C PHE A 217 -2.05 3.99 -5.07
N VAL A 218 -2.17 4.75 -6.14
CA VAL A 218 -2.70 4.26 -7.42
C VAL A 218 -1.64 4.39 -8.50
N ARG A 219 -1.33 3.28 -9.18
CA ARG A 219 -0.29 3.23 -10.21
C ARG A 219 1.03 3.82 -9.70
N ALA A 220 1.54 3.25 -8.61
CA ALA A 220 2.77 3.66 -7.96
C ALA A 220 3.92 2.69 -8.29
N GLY A 221 5.16 3.11 -8.02
CA GLY A 221 6.36 2.37 -8.37
C GLY A 221 6.74 2.50 -9.86
N GLN A 222 7.98 2.17 -10.18
CA GLN A 222 8.54 2.24 -11.54
C GLN A 222 9.33 0.98 -11.82
N GLU A 223 9.19 0.41 -13.02
CA GLU A 223 9.95 -0.76 -13.46
C GLU A 223 11.47 -0.54 -13.32
N GLY A 224 12.17 -1.63 -13.14
CA GLY A 224 13.62 -1.72 -13.15
C GLY A 224 14.20 -2.11 -11.80
N TRP A 225 15.52 -2.34 -11.83
CA TRP A 225 16.27 -2.69 -10.63
C TRP A 225 16.17 -1.59 -9.59
N THR A 226 16.00 -1.97 -8.34
CA THR A 226 15.85 -1.05 -7.22
C THR A 226 16.86 -1.36 -6.12
N ASP A 227 17.45 -0.31 -5.55
CA ASP A 227 18.37 -0.36 -4.41
C ASP A 227 18.23 0.91 -3.55
N ALA A 228 19.08 1.04 -2.54
CA ALA A 228 19.07 2.20 -1.65
C ALA A 228 19.46 3.52 -2.33
N PHE A 229 20.05 3.49 -3.52
CA PHE A 229 20.39 4.70 -4.28
C PHE A 229 19.29 5.10 -5.25
N ASP A 230 18.62 4.15 -5.88
CA ASP A 230 17.48 4.37 -6.80
C ASP A 230 16.27 3.52 -6.40
N PRO A 231 15.56 3.88 -5.32
CA PRO A 231 14.43 3.13 -4.81
C PRO A 231 13.18 3.40 -5.66
N ARG A 232 12.79 2.41 -6.46
CA ARG A 232 11.68 2.53 -7.45
C ARG A 232 10.34 2.05 -6.93
N TYR A 233 10.18 1.88 -5.62
CA TYR A 233 8.93 1.44 -5.00
C TYR A 233 7.84 2.52 -5.02
N GLY A 234 6.61 2.10 -4.84
CA GLY A 234 5.49 3.03 -4.66
C GLY A 234 5.70 3.94 -3.46
N LEU A 235 6.17 3.36 -2.35
CA LEU A 235 6.60 4.09 -1.15
C LEU A 235 7.90 3.47 -0.62
N ALA A 236 8.95 4.26 -0.48
CA ALA A 236 10.23 3.81 0.06
C ALA A 236 10.69 4.66 1.25
N PHE A 237 11.21 3.99 2.27
CA PHE A 237 11.94 4.59 3.38
C PHE A 237 13.42 4.23 3.23
N VAL A 238 14.31 5.22 3.11
CA VAL A 238 15.68 4.97 2.71
C VAL A 238 16.68 5.73 3.57
N ASN A 239 17.70 5.03 4.07
CA ASN A 239 18.84 5.58 4.81
C ASN A 239 18.48 6.37 6.07
N HIS A 240 17.40 5.97 6.73
CA HIS A 240 17.00 6.58 7.99
C HIS A 240 17.71 6.00 9.21
N GLU A 241 18.46 4.89 9.03
CA GLU A 241 19.10 4.13 10.11
C GLU A 241 18.09 3.81 11.21
N ASP A 242 17.85 4.73 12.13
CA ASP A 242 16.73 4.63 13.04
C ASP A 242 15.66 5.65 12.65
N SER A 243 14.50 5.19 12.21
CA SER A 243 13.30 6.00 12.21
C SER A 243 12.89 6.14 13.66
N VAL A 244 13.63 6.95 14.31
CA VAL A 244 13.55 7.43 15.67
C VAL A 244 12.94 6.47 16.67
N ASP A 245 13.76 5.56 17.14
CA ASP A 245 13.46 4.81 18.33
C ASP A 245 13.47 5.76 19.52
N GLY A 246 12.31 6.00 20.11
CA GLY A 246 12.17 6.72 21.36
C GLY A 246 12.48 8.21 21.30
N ASP A 247 12.45 8.85 20.13
CA ASP A 247 12.51 10.30 20.08
C ASP A 247 11.24 10.92 20.66
N GLU A 248 11.40 11.61 21.75
CA GLU A 248 10.37 12.46 22.36
C GLU A 248 9.85 13.55 21.38
N SER A 249 10.47 13.68 20.20
CA SER A 249 10.10 14.65 19.15
C SER A 249 8.90 14.26 18.32
N GLY A 250 8.37 13.02 18.41
CA GLY A 250 7.22 12.55 17.63
C GLY A 250 7.51 12.39 16.13
N LYS A 251 8.75 12.10 15.74
CA LYS A 251 9.19 11.87 14.35
C LYS A 251 9.11 10.41 13.90
N GLU A 252 8.31 9.58 14.56
CA GLU A 252 8.11 8.21 14.10
C GLU A 252 7.47 8.16 12.70
N SER A 253 7.87 7.15 11.91
CA SER A 253 7.24 6.87 10.62
C SER A 253 6.31 5.67 10.70
N TYR A 254 5.17 5.78 10.04
CA TYR A 254 4.23 4.66 9.90
C TYR A 254 3.41 4.73 8.60
N VAL A 255 2.94 3.55 8.20
CA VAL A 255 1.99 3.37 7.10
C VAL A 255 0.86 2.47 7.58
N LYS A 256 -0.33 3.04 7.76
CA LYS A 256 -1.46 2.35 8.36
C LYS A 256 -2.70 2.41 7.50
N LYS A 257 -3.42 1.28 7.39
CA LYS A 257 -4.73 1.22 6.73
C LYS A 257 -4.73 1.78 5.30
N CYS A 258 -3.57 1.81 4.65
CA CYS A 258 -3.42 2.26 3.27
C CYS A 258 -3.81 1.17 2.28
N ALA A 259 -4.12 1.57 1.06
CA ALA A 259 -4.31 0.67 -0.07
C ALA A 259 -3.26 0.98 -1.14
N PHE A 260 -2.59 -0.05 -1.64
CA PHE A 260 -1.67 0.04 -2.77
C PHE A 260 -2.32 -0.68 -3.95
N ASN A 261 -2.86 0.09 -4.88
CA ASN A 261 -3.71 -0.39 -5.96
C ASN A 261 -2.98 -0.29 -7.29
N HIS A 262 -2.51 -1.41 -7.82
CA HIS A 262 -1.77 -1.51 -9.07
C HIS A 262 -0.41 -0.80 -9.03
N ASN A 263 0.64 -1.53 -8.68
CA ASN A 263 2.00 -1.01 -8.57
C ASN A 263 2.92 -1.62 -9.62
N TYR A 264 3.82 -0.80 -10.19
CA TYR A 264 4.80 -1.20 -11.20
C TYR A 264 6.16 -1.62 -10.63
N ASN A 265 6.24 -1.77 -9.32
CA ASN A 265 7.35 -2.34 -8.55
C ASN A 265 6.78 -2.82 -7.21
N ALA A 266 7.61 -3.08 -6.20
CA ALA A 266 7.10 -3.30 -4.85
C ALA A 266 6.24 -2.11 -4.37
N ALA A 267 5.18 -2.41 -3.65
CA ALA A 267 4.29 -1.37 -3.15
C ALA A 267 4.99 -0.50 -2.10
N LEU A 268 5.67 -1.13 -1.16
CA LEU A 268 6.37 -0.49 -0.06
C LEU A 268 7.70 -1.17 0.21
N GLY A 269 8.71 -0.38 0.59
CA GLY A 269 9.99 -0.94 1.02
C GLY A 269 10.77 -0.07 1.97
N THR A 270 11.68 -0.73 2.71
CA THR A 270 12.67 -0.08 3.57
C THR A 270 14.07 -0.47 3.13
N PHE A 271 14.96 0.50 3.09
CA PHE A 271 16.40 0.29 2.88
C PHE A 271 17.15 0.99 3.99
N ASN A 272 17.95 0.24 4.76
CA ASN A 272 18.73 0.79 5.87
C ASN A 272 17.88 1.75 6.73
N THR A 273 16.65 1.34 7.03
CA THR A 273 15.66 2.12 7.80
C THR A 273 14.98 1.20 8.80
N ASN A 274 15.00 1.61 10.07
CA ASN A 274 14.54 0.80 11.19
C ASN A 274 13.28 1.36 11.84
N ASN A 275 12.59 0.54 12.62
CA ASN A 275 11.47 0.93 13.51
C ASN A 275 10.26 1.57 12.81
N VAL A 276 10.01 1.25 11.54
CA VAL A 276 8.80 1.67 10.81
C VAL A 276 7.64 0.73 11.16
N LEU A 277 6.46 1.28 11.44
CA LEU A 277 5.24 0.50 11.63
C LEU A 277 4.42 0.45 10.33
N ILE A 278 4.13 -0.75 9.86
CA ILE A 278 3.38 -1.03 8.63
C ILE A 278 2.20 -1.93 9.03
N GLU A 279 0.99 -1.36 9.10
CA GLU A 279 -0.15 -1.99 9.77
C GLU A 279 -1.44 -1.87 8.96
N ASP A 280 -2.23 -2.95 8.90
CA ASP A 280 -3.56 -2.99 8.29
C ASP A 280 -3.63 -2.55 6.82
N ASN A 281 -2.56 -2.65 6.06
CA ASN A 281 -2.55 -2.23 4.66
C ASN A 281 -3.08 -3.34 3.75
N VAL A 282 -3.66 -2.92 2.62
CA VAL A 282 -4.08 -3.79 1.52
C VAL A 282 -3.19 -3.51 0.32
N VAL A 283 -2.44 -4.49 -0.11
CA VAL A 283 -1.56 -4.42 -1.29
C VAL A 283 -2.14 -5.30 -2.38
N PHE A 284 -2.46 -4.69 -3.52
CA PHE A 284 -3.03 -5.39 -4.65
C PHE A 284 -2.23 -5.12 -5.93
N ARG A 285 -1.85 -6.19 -6.61
CA ARG A 285 -1.19 -6.20 -7.90
C ARG A 285 0.11 -5.40 -7.90
N THR A 286 1.19 -6.06 -7.51
CA THR A 286 2.55 -5.53 -7.64
C THR A 286 3.33 -6.32 -8.69
N MET A 287 4.32 -5.70 -9.32
CA MET A 287 5.17 -6.37 -10.31
C MET A 287 6.32 -7.15 -9.68
N GLU A 288 6.62 -6.88 -8.41
CA GLU A 288 7.63 -7.60 -7.62
C GLU A 288 7.06 -7.98 -6.25
N TYR A 289 7.71 -7.54 -5.18
CA TYR A 289 7.28 -7.80 -3.82
C TYR A 289 6.07 -6.93 -3.44
N GLY A 290 5.18 -7.43 -2.61
CA GLY A 290 4.20 -6.58 -1.94
C GLY A 290 4.89 -5.59 -1.02
N ILE A 291 5.71 -6.13 -0.10
CA ILE A 291 6.54 -5.35 0.83
C ILE A 291 7.96 -5.95 0.82
N ARG A 292 8.98 -5.10 0.75
CA ARG A 292 10.38 -5.49 0.91
C ARG A 292 11.00 -4.77 2.10
N ASP A 293 11.68 -5.51 2.97
CA ASP A 293 12.31 -4.97 4.17
C ASP A 293 13.81 -5.28 4.22
N GLU A 294 14.61 -4.23 4.35
CA GLU A 294 16.04 -4.29 4.58
C GLU A 294 16.42 -3.43 5.80
N GLY A 295 15.65 -3.51 6.87
CA GLY A 295 15.83 -2.79 8.11
C GLY A 295 15.82 -3.68 9.36
N ILE A 296 15.85 -3.06 10.53
CA ILE A 296 15.80 -3.73 11.83
C ILE A 296 14.66 -3.14 12.66
N GLY A 297 13.91 -3.99 13.35
CA GLY A 297 12.84 -3.54 14.24
C GLY A 297 11.61 -2.98 13.52
N ASN A 298 11.51 -3.11 12.20
CA ASN A 298 10.31 -2.78 11.46
C ASN A 298 9.20 -3.77 11.81
N ARG A 299 7.99 -3.28 11.99
CA ARG A 299 6.85 -4.08 12.42
C ARG A 299 5.81 -4.15 11.31
N PHE A 300 5.45 -5.37 10.93
CA PHE A 300 4.46 -5.68 9.91
C PHE A 300 3.29 -6.37 10.58
N ILE A 301 2.15 -5.72 10.67
CA ILE A 301 0.99 -6.21 11.43
C ILE A 301 -0.22 -6.22 10.52
N HIS A 302 -0.89 -7.37 10.39
CA HIS A 302 -2.18 -7.52 9.75
C HIS A 302 -2.28 -6.88 8.35
N ASN A 303 -1.26 -7.06 7.48
CA ASN A 303 -1.28 -6.58 6.11
C ASN A 303 -1.77 -7.67 5.15
N LEU A 304 -2.67 -7.33 4.26
CA LEU A 304 -3.13 -8.20 3.17
C LEU A 304 -2.35 -7.89 1.89
N MET A 305 -1.80 -8.94 1.26
CA MET A 305 -1.08 -8.83 -0.01
C MET A 305 -1.66 -9.81 -1.03
N VAL A 306 -2.23 -9.30 -2.11
CA VAL A 306 -2.92 -10.09 -3.13
C VAL A 306 -2.32 -9.83 -4.51
N LEU A 307 -2.08 -10.88 -5.29
CA LEU A 307 -1.55 -10.84 -6.66
C LEU A 307 -0.21 -10.07 -6.75
N ASN A 308 0.77 -10.51 -5.99
CA ASN A 308 2.14 -10.01 -6.12
C ASN A 308 2.86 -10.86 -7.17
N ARG A 309 3.20 -10.27 -8.32
CA ARG A 309 3.87 -10.96 -9.43
C ARG A 309 5.38 -10.87 -9.24
N PHE A 310 6.02 -12.01 -9.10
CA PHE A 310 7.46 -12.12 -9.21
C PHE A 310 7.81 -12.26 -10.70
N VAL A 311 8.42 -11.25 -11.29
CA VAL A 311 9.08 -11.42 -12.59
C VAL A 311 10.35 -12.21 -12.33
N LEU A 312 10.47 -13.39 -12.93
CA LEU A 312 11.56 -14.33 -12.72
C LEU A 312 12.92 -13.70 -13.05
N ALA A 313 13.57 -13.12 -12.05
CA ALA A 313 15.02 -12.97 -12.04
C ALA A 313 15.55 -13.90 -10.96
N ILE A 314 16.25 -14.94 -11.37
CA ILE A 314 16.88 -15.96 -10.52
C ILE A 314 17.85 -15.30 -9.56
N TRP A 315 17.44 -15.03 -8.32
CA TRP A 315 18.35 -14.88 -7.18
C TRP A 315 17.64 -15.32 -5.90
N LEU A 316 18.13 -16.42 -5.35
CA LEU A 316 17.82 -16.84 -3.99
C LEU A 316 18.36 -15.79 -3.02
N VAL A 317 17.52 -14.96 -2.47
CA VAL A 317 17.85 -14.17 -1.29
C VAL A 317 17.18 -14.82 -0.08
N CYS A 318 18.03 -15.30 0.81
CA CYS A 318 17.66 -15.90 2.07
C CYS A 318 16.97 -14.86 2.95
N ILE A 319 15.68 -15.02 3.18
CA ILE A 319 14.93 -14.19 4.13
C ILE A 319 15.37 -14.63 5.53
N LYS A 320 16.16 -13.82 6.22
CA LYS A 320 16.27 -13.87 7.66
C LYS A 320 15.17 -13.00 8.26
N SER A 321 13.97 -13.55 8.31
CA SER A 321 12.93 -12.99 9.15
C SER A 321 13.11 -13.52 10.57
N TYR A 322 13.49 -12.66 11.50
CA TYR A 322 13.28 -12.92 12.91
C TYR A 322 11.79 -12.70 13.18
N MET A 323 11.05 -13.80 13.21
CA MET A 323 9.70 -13.80 13.75
C MET A 323 9.78 -13.79 15.27
N PHE A 324 9.19 -12.80 15.92
CA PHE A 324 8.75 -12.89 17.30
C PHE A 324 7.33 -12.34 17.44
N GLU A 325 6.51 -13.23 18.03
CA GLU A 325 5.22 -13.10 18.68
C GLU A 325 3.94 -13.00 17.83
N GLN A 326 3.29 -14.14 17.90
CA GLN A 326 1.86 -14.46 18.01
C GLN A 326 0.85 -13.35 17.67
N SER A 327 0.30 -13.41 16.47
CA SER A 327 -1.15 -13.45 16.22
C SER A 327 -1.42 -13.64 14.72
N ASP A 328 -2.17 -14.66 14.44
CA ASP A 328 -2.96 -15.02 13.28
C ASP A 328 -2.70 -14.35 11.90
N SER A 329 -2.25 -15.23 10.99
CA SER A 329 -2.41 -15.23 9.54
C SER A 329 -1.58 -14.26 8.72
N TRP A 330 -0.46 -14.80 8.20
CA TRP A 330 0.18 -14.34 6.97
C TRP A 330 -0.30 -15.23 5.82
N VAL A 331 -0.96 -14.68 4.82
CA VAL A 331 -1.22 -15.38 3.56
C VAL A 331 -0.22 -14.89 2.54
N PHE A 332 0.81 -15.70 2.29
CA PHE A 332 1.71 -15.53 1.16
C PHE A 332 1.21 -16.40 0.00
N THR A 333 0.63 -15.81 -1.01
CA THR A 333 0.42 -16.53 -2.26
C THR A 333 1.74 -16.51 -3.03
N ARG A 334 2.53 -17.57 -2.89
CA ARG A 334 3.78 -17.77 -3.64
C ARG A 334 3.44 -18.50 -4.92
N ILE A 335 3.69 -17.88 -6.05
CA ILE A 335 3.69 -18.57 -7.33
C ILE A 335 5.10 -19.10 -7.55
N ASN A 336 5.24 -20.42 -7.61
CA ASN A 336 6.40 -21.08 -8.19
C ASN A 336 5.99 -21.54 -9.59
N GLU A 337 6.70 -21.09 -10.62
CA GLU A 337 6.98 -21.89 -11.80
C GLU A 337 8.38 -22.45 -11.71
#